data_1e5ea7f7b5559719c3f2a47328e92a6b
#
_entry.id   1e5ea7f7b5559719c3f2a47328e92a6b
#
_cell.length_a   1.000
_cell.length_b   1.000
_cell.length_c   1.000
_cell.angle_alpha   90.00
_cell.angle_beta   90.00
_cell.angle_gamma   90.00
#
_symmetry.space_group_name_H-M   'P 1'
#
loop_
_entity.id
_entity.type
_entity.pdbx_description
1 polymer ?
#
loop_
_entity_poly.entity_id
_entity_poly.type
_entity_poly.pdbx_seq_one_letter_code
_entity_poly.pdbx_strand_id
1 'polypeptide(L)'
;MKSSSQLFPVEIVSAEIRDHYYQDVYSLKPNKSHDKSVEVALLHLHAKKDASAQKQLLFVHDAFQSHWQWMDDGRTQDVIQKLLQSGYSIWLMDWRSHGSSKKNKRPWLNTLHDMALCDLTSVLEFISEKSQQGIDVIAQGYGAQMALVAMPRLVQVRQYYFIDAQSPLPSRLFWIPGVRFWRWLKLMRKNWVIGKGDEPEPATLFRSMLRGGGWLWLFTRRELSADKAYFQSVAANIVWLCTAGRFESKARRLTRKQSRINRVATEQLLDELYGLITSESI
;
A
#
# COMPACT_ATOMS: atom_id res chain seq x y z
N MET A 1 -10.27 -1.83 -27.98
CA MET A 1 -10.88 -1.00 -26.92
C MET A 1 -10.05 0.26 -26.71
N LYS A 2 -10.68 1.39 -26.40
CA LYS A 2 -9.94 2.61 -26.01
C LYS A 2 -9.51 2.43 -24.55
N SER A 3 -8.27 2.81 -24.22
CA SER A 3 -7.79 2.82 -22.84
C SER A 3 -8.57 3.80 -21.97
N SER A 4 -8.81 3.46 -20.71
CA SER A 4 -9.41 4.35 -19.72
C SER A 4 -8.42 5.38 -19.17
N SER A 5 -7.12 5.27 -19.48
CA SER A 5 -6.07 6.23 -19.15
C SER A 5 -5.37 6.73 -20.41
N GLN A 6 -4.83 7.94 -20.33
CA GLN A 6 -3.98 8.53 -21.37
C GLN A 6 -2.49 8.16 -21.18
N LEU A 7 -2.08 7.81 -19.97
CA LEU A 7 -0.69 7.58 -19.60
C LEU A 7 -0.22 6.15 -19.88
N PHE A 8 -1.10 5.14 -19.70
CA PHE A 8 -0.77 3.73 -19.87
C PHE A 8 -2.04 2.89 -20.11
N PRO A 9 -1.90 1.61 -20.56
CA PRO A 9 -3.06 0.79 -20.82
C PRO A 9 -3.86 0.49 -19.57
N VAL A 10 -5.13 0.93 -19.54
CA VAL A 10 -6.10 0.62 -18.49
C VAL A 10 -7.40 0.16 -19.14
N GLU A 11 -7.89 -0.99 -18.71
CA GLU A 11 -9.12 -1.61 -19.17
C GLU A 11 -10.12 -1.67 -18.03
N ILE A 12 -11.37 -1.31 -18.29
CA ILE A 12 -12.47 -1.61 -17.38
C ILE A 12 -12.89 -3.06 -17.59
N VAL A 13 -12.80 -3.86 -16.56
CA VAL A 13 -13.08 -5.31 -16.59
C VAL A 13 -14.52 -5.58 -16.29
N SER A 14 -15.07 -4.90 -15.27
CA SER A 14 -16.49 -4.97 -14.92
C SER A 14 -16.95 -3.65 -14.34
N ALA A 15 -18.26 -3.40 -14.47
CA ALA A 15 -18.96 -2.30 -13.83
C ALA A 15 -20.27 -2.85 -13.30
N GLU A 16 -20.49 -2.76 -12.00
CA GLU A 16 -21.63 -3.33 -11.31
C GLU A 16 -22.33 -2.25 -10.49
N ILE A 17 -23.64 -2.39 -10.40
CA ILE A 17 -24.45 -1.58 -9.49
C ILE A 17 -24.76 -2.44 -8.27
N ARG A 18 -24.24 -2.03 -7.13
CA ARG A 18 -24.60 -2.58 -5.83
C ARG A 18 -25.75 -1.75 -5.23
N ASP A 19 -26.35 -2.23 -4.16
CA ASP A 19 -27.56 -1.62 -3.57
C ASP A 19 -27.39 -0.11 -3.31
N HIS A 20 -26.20 0.32 -2.85
CA HIS A 20 -25.95 1.68 -2.40
C HIS A 20 -24.79 2.39 -3.12
N TYR A 21 -24.03 1.69 -3.99
CA TYR A 21 -22.86 2.24 -4.68
C TYR A 21 -22.62 1.57 -6.03
N TYR A 22 -21.80 2.20 -6.86
CA TYR A 22 -21.24 1.61 -8.07
C TYR A 22 -19.90 0.97 -7.75
N GLN A 23 -19.62 -0.16 -8.37
CA GLN A 23 -18.34 -0.85 -8.29
C GLN A 23 -17.79 -1.05 -9.68
N ASP A 24 -16.72 -0.37 -9.99
CA ASP A 24 -15.96 -0.56 -11.23
C ASP A 24 -14.67 -1.31 -10.94
N VAL A 25 -14.30 -2.25 -11.78
CA VAL A 25 -13.02 -2.96 -11.69
C VAL A 25 -12.18 -2.63 -12.89
N TYR A 26 -11.01 -2.08 -12.63
CA TYR A 26 -10.02 -1.74 -13.64
C TYR A 26 -8.85 -2.71 -13.60
N SER A 27 -8.28 -3.03 -14.78
CA SER A 27 -7.01 -3.73 -14.95
C SER A 27 -5.99 -2.75 -15.52
N LEU A 28 -4.93 -2.47 -14.75
CA LEU A 28 -3.87 -1.55 -15.10
C LEU A 28 -2.61 -2.30 -15.51
N LYS A 29 -1.94 -1.88 -16.59
CA LYS A 29 -0.65 -2.41 -17.02
C LYS A 29 0.48 -1.40 -16.73
N PRO A 30 1.21 -1.55 -15.60
CA PRO A 30 2.29 -0.64 -15.26
C PRO A 30 3.40 -0.68 -16.31
N ASN A 31 3.63 0.42 -17.04
CA ASN A 31 4.57 0.46 -18.17
C ASN A 31 6.03 0.20 -17.77
N LYS A 32 6.40 0.56 -16.54
CA LYS A 32 7.79 0.53 -16.06
C LYS A 32 8.17 -0.79 -15.37
N SER A 33 7.22 -1.71 -15.16
CA SER A 33 7.51 -3.00 -14.50
C SER A 33 8.49 -3.85 -15.33
N HIS A 34 9.40 -4.54 -14.65
CA HIS A 34 10.33 -5.50 -15.26
C HIS A 34 9.61 -6.71 -15.87
N ASP A 35 8.52 -7.15 -15.27
CA ASP A 35 7.64 -8.17 -15.84
C ASP A 35 6.50 -7.50 -16.60
N LYS A 36 6.55 -7.55 -17.94
CA LYS A 36 5.53 -6.96 -18.82
C LYS A 36 4.18 -7.69 -18.80
N SER A 37 4.09 -8.83 -18.13
CA SER A 37 2.83 -9.57 -17.97
C SER A 37 2.02 -9.11 -16.74
N VAL A 38 2.53 -8.16 -15.96
CA VAL A 38 1.85 -7.64 -14.77
C VAL A 38 0.61 -6.86 -15.18
N GLU A 39 -0.50 -7.23 -14.57
CA GLU A 39 -1.76 -6.48 -14.59
C GLU A 39 -2.25 -6.35 -13.15
N VAL A 40 -2.43 -5.12 -12.71
CA VAL A 40 -2.86 -4.77 -11.36
C VAL A 40 -4.34 -4.45 -11.38
N ALA A 41 -5.13 -5.10 -10.54
CA ALA A 41 -6.54 -4.78 -10.39
C ALA A 41 -6.72 -3.62 -9.42
N LEU A 42 -7.66 -2.75 -9.75
CA LEU A 42 -8.07 -1.61 -8.95
C LEU A 42 -9.60 -1.55 -8.93
N LEU A 43 -10.18 -1.74 -7.76
CA LEU A 43 -11.60 -1.62 -7.57
C LEU A 43 -11.94 -0.18 -7.18
N HIS A 44 -12.93 0.39 -7.79
CA HIS A 44 -13.44 1.73 -7.51
C HIS A 44 -14.88 1.63 -6.99
N LEU A 45 -15.07 2.04 -5.75
CA LEU A 45 -16.37 2.11 -5.11
C LEU A 45 -16.77 3.58 -4.97
N HIS A 46 -17.91 3.95 -5.52
CA HIS A 46 -18.38 5.33 -5.47
C HIS A 46 -19.89 5.44 -5.37
N ALA A 47 -20.37 6.53 -4.78
CA ALA A 47 -21.80 6.81 -4.72
C ALA A 47 -22.35 7.10 -6.12
N LYS A 48 -23.69 6.99 -6.30
CA LYS A 48 -24.41 7.24 -7.56
C LYS A 48 -24.38 8.73 -8.02
N LYS A 49 -23.41 9.51 -7.52
CA LYS A 49 -23.17 10.90 -7.91
C LYS A 49 -21.81 11.01 -8.58
N ASP A 50 -21.52 12.16 -9.18
CA ASP A 50 -20.22 12.41 -9.82
C ASP A 50 -19.06 12.14 -8.85
N ALA A 51 -18.32 11.07 -9.10
CA ALA A 51 -17.21 10.63 -8.26
C ALA A 51 -15.96 11.50 -8.42
N SER A 52 -15.85 12.29 -9.49
CA SER A 52 -14.67 13.11 -9.77
C SER A 52 -14.49 14.24 -8.77
N ALA A 53 -15.58 14.78 -8.24
CA ALA A 53 -15.60 15.84 -7.24
C ALA A 53 -15.44 15.35 -5.80
N GLN A 54 -15.47 14.03 -5.56
CA GLN A 54 -15.36 13.44 -4.23
C GLN A 54 -13.89 13.34 -3.79
N LYS A 55 -13.66 13.37 -2.48
CA LYS A 55 -12.35 13.06 -1.90
C LYS A 55 -12.00 11.60 -2.17
N GLN A 56 -10.76 11.35 -2.60
CA GLN A 56 -10.31 10.03 -3.03
C GLN A 56 -9.55 9.32 -1.91
N LEU A 57 -9.95 8.10 -1.57
CA LEU A 57 -9.27 7.24 -0.61
C LEU A 57 -8.73 6.00 -1.32
N LEU A 58 -7.43 5.79 -1.28
CA LEU A 58 -6.80 4.57 -1.78
C LEU A 58 -6.43 3.65 -0.62
N PHE A 59 -6.98 2.44 -0.62
CA PHE A 59 -6.65 1.38 0.33
C PHE A 59 -5.65 0.40 -0.27
N VAL A 60 -4.59 0.13 0.46
CA VAL A 60 -3.52 -0.79 0.08
C VAL A 60 -3.38 -1.86 1.16
N HIS A 61 -3.64 -3.12 0.79
CA HIS A 61 -3.64 -4.26 1.72
C HIS A 61 -2.23 -4.67 2.19
N ASP A 62 -2.15 -5.51 3.22
CA ASP A 62 -0.91 -6.11 3.69
C ASP A 62 -0.46 -7.29 2.78
N ALA A 63 0.76 -7.76 2.94
CA ALA A 63 1.23 -8.99 2.32
C ALA A 63 0.33 -10.18 2.72
N PHE A 64 0.17 -11.15 1.82
CA PHE A 64 -0.69 -12.32 1.95
C PHE A 64 -2.19 -12.03 1.90
N GLN A 65 -2.58 -10.79 1.63
CA GLN A 65 -3.97 -10.34 1.58
C GLN A 65 -4.35 -9.87 0.18
N SER A 66 -5.60 -9.46 0.01
CA SER A 66 -6.13 -8.79 -1.17
C SER A 66 -7.13 -7.71 -0.75
N HIS A 67 -7.84 -7.10 -1.71
CA HIS A 67 -8.91 -6.15 -1.39
C HIS A 67 -9.97 -6.73 -0.44
N TRP A 68 -10.13 -8.05 -0.38
CA TRP A 68 -11.04 -8.72 0.55
C TRP A 68 -10.74 -8.41 2.01
N GLN A 69 -9.48 -8.08 2.35
CA GLN A 69 -9.12 -7.59 3.67
C GLN A 69 -10.00 -6.42 4.14
N TRP A 70 -10.53 -5.63 3.19
CA TRP A 70 -11.35 -4.46 3.45
C TRP A 70 -12.86 -4.71 3.23
N MET A 71 -13.22 -5.81 2.58
CA MET A 71 -14.57 -6.10 2.14
C MET A 71 -15.21 -7.32 2.80
N ASP A 72 -14.42 -8.24 3.37
CA ASP A 72 -14.90 -9.54 3.85
C ASP A 72 -15.27 -9.55 5.34
N ASP A 73 -14.70 -8.65 6.13
CA ASP A 73 -15.09 -8.47 7.54
C ASP A 73 -16.22 -7.43 7.63
N GLY A 74 -17.34 -7.80 8.25
CA GLY A 74 -18.49 -6.92 8.40
C GLY A 74 -18.16 -5.54 8.98
N ARG A 75 -17.19 -5.45 9.91
CA ARG A 75 -16.74 -4.17 10.48
C ARG A 75 -16.01 -3.30 9.47
N THR A 76 -15.12 -3.87 8.67
CA THR A 76 -14.41 -3.11 7.61
C THR A 76 -15.37 -2.67 6.53
N GLN A 77 -16.30 -3.55 6.15
CA GLN A 77 -17.37 -3.23 5.20
C GLN A 77 -18.25 -2.08 5.70
N ASP A 78 -18.62 -2.05 6.98
CA ASP A 78 -19.38 -0.95 7.59
C ASP A 78 -18.65 0.38 7.50
N VAL A 79 -17.33 0.40 7.73
CA VAL A 79 -16.52 1.62 7.59
C VAL A 79 -16.47 2.08 6.14
N ILE A 80 -16.28 1.18 5.19
CA ILE A 80 -16.33 1.48 3.75
C ILE A 80 -17.67 2.11 3.37
N GLN A 81 -18.78 1.53 3.83
CA GLN A 81 -20.12 2.06 3.56
C GLN A 81 -20.34 3.46 4.18
N LYS A 82 -19.91 3.67 5.43
CA LYS A 82 -19.98 4.99 6.10
C LYS A 82 -19.17 6.03 5.33
N LEU A 83 -17.97 5.71 4.86
CA LEU A 83 -17.14 6.60 4.07
C LEU A 83 -17.80 6.95 2.73
N LEU A 84 -18.39 5.96 2.03
CA LEU A 84 -19.16 6.20 0.80
C LEU A 84 -20.36 7.12 1.05
N GLN A 85 -21.10 6.91 2.15
CA GLN A 85 -22.23 7.76 2.55
C GLN A 85 -21.77 9.18 2.91
N SER A 86 -20.56 9.33 3.45
CA SER A 86 -19.92 10.62 3.75
C SER A 86 -19.35 11.32 2.51
N GLY A 87 -19.57 10.76 1.32
CA GLY A 87 -19.19 11.38 0.05
C GLY A 87 -17.74 11.14 -0.38
N TYR A 88 -17.09 10.10 0.15
CA TYR A 88 -15.78 9.67 -0.33
C TYR A 88 -15.91 8.72 -1.52
N SER A 89 -14.93 8.77 -2.40
CA SER A 89 -14.72 7.81 -3.48
C SER A 89 -13.57 6.87 -3.05
N ILE A 90 -13.79 5.57 -3.09
CA ILE A 90 -12.92 4.56 -2.49
C ILE A 90 -12.30 3.70 -3.57
N TRP A 91 -10.98 3.55 -3.51
CA TRP A 91 -10.19 2.71 -4.39
C TRP A 91 -9.52 1.60 -3.58
N LEU A 92 -9.68 0.36 -4.00
CA LEU A 92 -9.04 -0.80 -3.38
C LEU A 92 -8.07 -1.41 -4.38
N MET A 93 -6.77 -1.35 -4.07
CA MET A 93 -5.73 -1.88 -4.94
C MET A 93 -5.42 -3.32 -4.56
N ASP A 94 -5.46 -4.23 -5.52
CA ASP A 94 -4.85 -5.56 -5.38
C ASP A 94 -3.41 -5.55 -5.86
N TRP A 95 -2.50 -6.14 -5.08
CA TRP A 95 -1.15 -6.34 -5.55
C TRP A 95 -1.11 -7.28 -6.76
N ARG A 96 -0.03 -7.22 -7.53
CA ARG A 96 0.17 -8.15 -8.66
C ARG A 96 0.00 -9.60 -8.19
N SER A 97 -0.76 -10.38 -8.94
CA SER A 97 -1.12 -11.78 -8.66
C SER A 97 -2.01 -12.02 -7.42
N HIS A 98 -2.57 -10.98 -6.78
CA HIS A 98 -3.49 -11.10 -5.64
C HIS A 98 -4.92 -10.73 -6.05
N GLY A 99 -5.87 -11.27 -5.33
CA GLY A 99 -7.30 -10.96 -5.51
C GLY A 99 -7.74 -10.99 -6.97
N SER A 100 -8.23 -9.86 -7.46
CA SER A 100 -8.67 -9.68 -8.85
C SER A 100 -7.54 -9.39 -9.85
N SER A 101 -6.29 -9.21 -9.39
CA SER A 101 -5.13 -9.02 -10.26
C SER A 101 -4.76 -10.32 -10.97
N LYS A 102 -4.45 -10.22 -12.26
CA LYS A 102 -4.02 -11.41 -13.01
C LYS A 102 -2.72 -11.98 -12.48
N LYS A 103 -2.62 -13.31 -12.48
CA LYS A 103 -1.36 -14.00 -12.14
C LYS A 103 -0.30 -13.64 -13.17
N ASN A 104 0.78 -13.00 -12.75
CA ASN A 104 1.87 -12.63 -13.64
C ASN A 104 2.77 -13.83 -13.97
N LYS A 105 3.39 -13.81 -15.16
CA LYS A 105 4.17 -14.95 -15.69
C LYS A 105 5.49 -15.15 -14.97
N ARG A 106 6.02 -14.09 -14.32
CA ARG A 106 7.34 -14.10 -13.68
C ARG A 106 7.30 -13.64 -12.23
N PRO A 107 6.57 -14.36 -11.35
CA PRO A 107 6.40 -13.94 -9.94
C PRO A 107 7.74 -13.85 -9.19
N TRP A 108 8.78 -14.53 -9.64
CA TRP A 108 10.13 -14.41 -9.06
C TRP A 108 10.82 -13.06 -9.33
N LEU A 109 10.26 -12.20 -10.19
CA LEU A 109 10.69 -10.81 -10.39
C LEU A 109 9.97 -9.84 -9.46
N ASN A 110 8.96 -10.28 -8.70
CA ASN A 110 8.23 -9.42 -7.78
C ASN A 110 9.16 -8.97 -6.65
N THR A 111 9.36 -7.68 -6.57
CA THR A 111 10.07 -7.02 -5.47
C THR A 111 9.21 -5.90 -4.92
N LEU A 112 9.33 -5.62 -3.63
CA LEU A 112 8.58 -4.51 -3.04
C LEU A 112 8.90 -3.17 -3.72
N HIS A 113 10.15 -2.99 -4.13
CA HIS A 113 10.60 -1.79 -4.83
C HIS A 113 9.94 -1.63 -6.20
N ASP A 114 9.87 -2.71 -7.00
CA ASP A 114 9.21 -2.68 -8.32
C ASP A 114 7.70 -2.41 -8.16
N MET A 115 7.05 -3.05 -7.18
CA MET A 115 5.64 -2.82 -6.87
C MET A 115 5.37 -1.38 -6.40
N ALA A 116 6.24 -0.84 -5.56
CA ALA A 116 6.12 0.54 -5.08
C ALA A 116 6.26 1.55 -6.23
N LEU A 117 7.31 1.43 -7.03
CA LEU A 117 7.68 2.43 -8.03
C LEU A 117 6.98 2.27 -9.38
N CYS A 118 6.40 1.11 -9.64
CA CYS A 118 5.68 0.87 -10.87
C CYS A 118 4.17 0.72 -10.63
N ASP A 119 3.74 -0.20 -9.75
CA ASP A 119 2.33 -0.50 -9.59
C ASP A 119 1.60 0.61 -8.82
N LEU A 120 2.06 0.92 -7.59
CA LEU A 120 1.41 1.93 -6.76
C LEU A 120 1.46 3.31 -7.41
N THR A 121 2.59 3.66 -8.05
CA THR A 121 2.71 4.93 -8.77
C THR A 121 1.71 5.01 -9.92
N SER A 122 1.58 3.93 -10.73
CA SER A 122 0.62 3.90 -11.84
C SER A 122 -0.84 3.96 -11.35
N VAL A 123 -1.15 3.31 -10.23
CA VAL A 123 -2.48 3.39 -9.61
C VAL A 123 -2.80 4.83 -9.20
N LEU A 124 -1.88 5.52 -8.52
CA LEU A 124 -2.08 6.89 -8.08
C LEU A 124 -2.15 7.89 -9.26
N GLU A 125 -1.33 7.69 -10.29
CA GLU A 125 -1.41 8.45 -11.54
C GLU A 125 -2.80 8.29 -12.18
N PHE A 126 -3.32 7.06 -12.25
CA PHE A 126 -4.64 6.80 -12.81
C PHE A 126 -5.78 7.44 -11.98
N ILE A 127 -5.72 7.34 -10.65
CA ILE A 127 -6.72 8.00 -9.78
C ILE A 127 -6.69 9.51 -9.99
N SER A 128 -5.50 10.10 -10.10
CA SER A 128 -5.32 11.54 -10.36
C SER A 128 -5.88 11.98 -11.71
N GLU A 129 -5.84 11.12 -12.74
CA GLU A 129 -6.51 11.42 -14.02
C GLU A 129 -8.03 11.43 -13.89
N LYS A 130 -8.59 10.67 -12.96
CA LYS A 130 -10.04 10.52 -12.76
C LYS A 130 -10.63 11.55 -11.80
N SER A 131 -9.80 12.16 -10.97
CA SER A 131 -10.26 13.07 -9.92
C SER A 131 -9.51 14.39 -9.94
N GLN A 132 -10.23 15.47 -9.60
CA GLN A 132 -9.66 16.79 -9.37
C GLN A 132 -9.23 16.99 -7.90
N GLN A 133 -9.54 16.03 -7.03
CA GLN A 133 -9.26 16.09 -5.59
C GLN A 133 -7.96 15.35 -5.26
N GLY A 134 -7.30 15.80 -4.18
CA GLY A 134 -6.15 15.08 -3.64
C GLY A 134 -6.52 13.68 -3.13
N ILE A 135 -5.55 12.78 -3.12
CA ILE A 135 -5.71 11.38 -2.72
C ILE A 135 -5.18 11.19 -1.31
N ASP A 136 -5.95 10.54 -0.45
CA ASP A 136 -5.47 10.02 0.82
C ASP A 136 -5.18 8.52 0.69
N VAL A 137 -4.07 8.06 1.26
CA VAL A 137 -3.65 6.66 1.17
C VAL A 137 -3.75 6.00 2.53
N ILE A 138 -4.56 4.95 2.60
CA ILE A 138 -4.70 4.07 3.76
C ILE A 138 -3.93 2.77 3.44
N ALA A 139 -2.88 2.45 4.19
CA ALA A 139 -2.06 1.30 3.87
C ALA A 139 -1.68 0.51 5.13
N GLN A 140 -1.74 -0.82 5.03
CA GLN A 140 -1.45 -1.71 6.15
C GLN A 140 -0.16 -2.49 5.94
N GLY A 141 0.57 -2.75 7.02
CA GLY A 141 1.70 -3.67 7.08
C GLY A 141 2.78 -3.42 6.04
N TYR A 142 2.94 -4.36 5.11
CA TYR A 142 3.87 -4.24 3.96
C TYR A 142 3.33 -3.32 2.87
N GLY A 143 2.01 -3.13 2.75
CA GLY A 143 1.41 -2.11 1.89
C GLY A 143 1.83 -0.70 2.32
N ALA A 144 1.87 -0.43 3.63
CA ALA A 144 2.42 0.81 4.16
C ALA A 144 3.93 0.95 3.89
N GLN A 145 4.71 -0.15 3.95
CA GLN A 145 6.10 -0.12 3.55
C GLN A 145 6.27 0.18 2.06
N MET A 146 5.40 -0.35 1.21
CA MET A 146 5.38 -0.05 -0.23
C MET A 146 5.10 1.43 -0.47
N ALA A 147 4.11 2.01 0.21
CA ALA A 147 3.80 3.43 0.14
C ALA A 147 4.98 4.30 0.61
N LEU A 148 5.65 3.93 1.70
CA LEU A 148 6.86 4.62 2.18
C LEU A 148 7.99 4.63 1.15
N VAL A 149 8.19 3.53 0.41
CA VAL A 149 9.22 3.46 -0.66
C VAL A 149 8.84 4.32 -1.86
N ALA A 150 7.55 4.37 -2.21
CA ALA A 150 7.06 5.17 -3.35
C ALA A 150 6.94 6.68 -3.02
N MET A 151 6.74 7.04 -1.75
CA MET A 151 6.44 8.38 -1.27
C MET A 151 7.30 9.50 -1.89
N PRO A 152 8.63 9.38 -2.07
CA PRO A 152 9.43 10.43 -2.69
C PRO A 152 9.03 10.79 -4.12
N ARG A 153 8.21 9.96 -4.78
CA ARG A 153 7.74 10.16 -6.16
C ARG A 153 6.26 10.49 -6.24
N LEU A 154 5.56 10.47 -5.10
CA LEU A 154 4.11 10.65 -5.04
C LEU A 154 3.75 12.07 -4.61
N VAL A 155 3.65 12.98 -5.58
CA VAL A 155 3.33 14.41 -5.34
C VAL A 155 1.83 14.62 -5.08
N GLN A 156 0.97 13.68 -5.48
CA GLN A 156 -0.48 13.84 -5.48
C GLN A 156 -1.17 13.39 -4.20
N VAL A 157 -0.42 12.75 -3.28
CA VAL A 157 -0.98 12.25 -2.04
C VAL A 157 -0.97 13.35 -0.98
N ARG A 158 -2.14 13.63 -0.44
CA ARG A 158 -2.36 14.65 0.58
C ARG A 158 -2.00 14.12 1.96
N GLN A 159 -2.53 12.94 2.33
CA GLN A 159 -2.39 12.34 3.65
C GLN A 159 -2.14 10.85 3.56
N TYR A 160 -1.35 10.32 4.49
CA TYR A 160 -1.09 8.90 4.65
C TYR A 160 -1.57 8.42 6.01
N TYR A 161 -2.35 7.34 6.02
CA TYR A 161 -2.78 6.61 7.21
C TYR A 161 -2.14 5.22 7.19
N PHE A 162 -1.16 5.00 8.03
CA PHE A 162 -0.40 3.75 8.08
C PHE A 162 -0.82 2.90 9.27
N ILE A 163 -1.37 1.73 8.99
CA ILE A 163 -1.83 0.76 9.97
C ILE A 163 -0.75 -0.31 10.13
N ASP A 164 -0.21 -0.46 11.35
CA ASP A 164 0.81 -1.46 11.70
C ASP A 164 1.96 -1.57 10.69
N ALA A 165 2.41 -0.45 10.19
CA ALA A 165 3.36 -0.37 9.10
C ALA A 165 4.66 -1.14 9.36
N GLN A 166 5.10 -1.90 8.36
CA GLN A 166 6.43 -2.47 8.35
C GLN A 166 7.45 -1.40 7.94
N SER A 167 8.56 -1.34 8.68
CA SER A 167 9.60 -0.34 8.39
C SER A 167 10.48 -0.78 7.21
N PRO A 168 10.77 0.09 6.25
CA PRO A 168 11.77 -0.16 5.22
C PRO A 168 13.19 -0.24 5.79
N LEU A 169 13.40 0.31 6.99
CA LEU A 169 14.69 0.23 7.68
C LEU A 169 14.93 -1.17 8.24
N PRO A 170 16.16 -1.69 8.12
CA PRO A 170 16.49 -3.01 8.64
C PRO A 170 16.29 -3.09 10.16
N SER A 171 15.75 -4.23 10.62
CA SER A 171 15.62 -4.52 12.05
C SER A 171 16.99 -4.49 12.74
N ARG A 172 17.05 -4.08 14.02
CA ARG A 172 18.27 -4.15 14.83
C ARG A 172 18.89 -5.56 14.86
N LEU A 173 18.06 -6.60 14.79
CA LEU A 173 18.50 -8.00 14.72
C LEU A 173 19.35 -8.29 13.47
N PHE A 174 19.21 -7.54 12.40
CA PHE A 174 20.01 -7.70 11.19
C PHE A 174 21.44 -7.16 11.33
N TRP A 175 21.73 -6.48 12.42
CA TRP A 175 23.10 -6.06 12.78
C TRP A 175 23.91 -7.18 13.40
N ILE A 176 23.25 -8.25 13.89
CA ILE A 176 23.92 -9.43 14.41
C ILE A 176 24.51 -10.21 13.23
N PRO A 177 25.85 -10.41 13.21
CA PRO A 177 26.49 -11.18 12.16
C PRO A 177 25.83 -12.55 11.97
N GLY A 178 25.57 -12.92 10.73
CA GLY A 178 24.96 -14.22 10.38
C GLY A 178 23.43 -14.28 10.39
N VAL A 179 22.72 -13.55 11.26
CA VAL A 179 21.23 -13.63 11.32
C VAL A 179 20.58 -13.36 9.97
N ARG A 180 21.10 -12.37 9.27
CA ARG A 180 20.62 -11.97 7.95
C ARG A 180 20.94 -13.00 6.88
N PHE A 181 22.13 -13.54 6.89
CA PHE A 181 22.57 -14.62 5.99
C PHE A 181 21.67 -15.87 6.16
N TRP A 182 21.45 -16.29 7.42
CA TRP A 182 20.59 -17.45 7.71
C TRP A 182 19.14 -17.23 7.26
N ARG A 183 18.57 -16.04 7.47
CA ARG A 183 17.22 -15.73 6.98
C ARG A 183 17.19 -15.73 5.45
N TRP A 184 18.17 -15.15 4.80
CA TRP A 184 18.28 -15.16 3.35
C TRP A 184 18.41 -16.59 2.82
N LEU A 185 19.26 -17.42 3.41
CA LEU A 185 19.44 -18.83 3.05
C LEU A 185 18.15 -19.63 3.23
N LYS A 186 17.40 -19.38 4.33
CA LYS A 186 16.09 -20.01 4.56
C LYS A 186 15.07 -19.64 3.49
N LEU A 187 15.07 -18.40 3.02
CA LEU A 187 14.20 -17.94 1.94
C LEU A 187 14.66 -18.44 0.56
N MET A 188 15.96 -18.69 0.36
CA MET A 188 16.48 -19.26 -0.89
C MET A 188 15.96 -20.67 -1.19
N ARG A 189 15.65 -21.44 -0.15
CA ARG A 189 15.09 -22.78 -0.26
C ARG A 189 13.58 -22.79 -0.54
N LYS A 190 12.93 -21.63 -0.59
CA LYS A 190 11.49 -21.49 -0.81
C LYS A 190 11.22 -20.74 -2.10
N ASN A 191 10.24 -21.17 -2.87
CA ASN A 191 9.70 -20.41 -3.99
C ASN A 191 8.58 -19.48 -3.52
N TRP A 192 7.78 -19.98 -2.58
CA TRP A 192 6.62 -19.29 -2.01
C TRP A 192 6.70 -19.24 -0.49
N VAL A 193 6.15 -18.18 0.08
CA VAL A 193 5.96 -17.99 1.52
C VAL A 193 4.45 -17.90 1.76
N ILE A 194 3.98 -18.69 2.72
CA ILE A 194 2.59 -18.65 3.21
C ILE A 194 2.59 -17.84 4.50
N GLY A 195 1.68 -16.90 4.61
CA GLY A 195 1.49 -16.04 5.78
C GLY A 195 0.16 -16.27 6.47
N LYS A 196 -0.37 -15.22 7.10
CA LYS A 196 -1.67 -15.24 7.79
C LYS A 196 -2.84 -14.82 6.89
N GLY A 197 -2.69 -14.82 5.60
CA GLY A 197 -3.73 -14.50 4.64
C GLY A 197 -3.87 -15.61 3.61
N ASP A 198 -4.80 -15.42 2.69
CA ASP A 198 -5.19 -16.44 1.70
C ASP A 198 -4.29 -16.44 0.46
N GLU A 199 -3.51 -15.39 0.27
CA GLU A 199 -2.65 -15.24 -0.91
C GLU A 199 -1.18 -15.57 -0.57
N PRO A 200 -0.55 -16.53 -1.27
CA PRO A 200 0.86 -16.83 -1.08
C PRO A 200 1.74 -15.77 -1.76
N GLU A 201 2.85 -15.41 -1.11
CA GLU A 201 3.81 -14.47 -1.66
C GLU A 201 5.05 -15.15 -2.24
N PRO A 202 5.59 -14.67 -3.37
CA PRO A 202 6.86 -15.19 -3.86
C PRO A 202 7.98 -14.85 -2.86
N ALA A 203 8.82 -15.84 -2.55
CA ALA A 203 9.92 -15.66 -1.60
C ALA A 203 10.93 -14.57 -2.04
N THR A 204 10.95 -14.23 -3.32
CA THR A 204 11.75 -13.12 -3.88
C THR A 204 11.35 -11.77 -3.33
N LEU A 205 10.06 -11.55 -3.04
CA LEU A 205 9.58 -10.33 -2.38
C LEU A 205 10.35 -10.09 -1.07
N PHE A 206 10.34 -11.07 -0.17
CA PHE A 206 11.03 -10.97 1.11
C PHE A 206 12.56 -10.98 0.98
N ARG A 207 13.10 -11.75 0.01
CA ARG A 207 14.55 -11.71 -0.29
C ARG A 207 15.02 -10.35 -0.75
N SER A 208 14.23 -9.63 -1.54
CA SER A 208 14.55 -8.28 -1.99
C SER A 208 14.64 -7.30 -0.82
N MET A 209 13.77 -7.43 0.17
CA MET A 209 13.81 -6.62 1.40
C MET A 209 15.04 -6.91 2.26
N LEU A 210 15.58 -8.13 2.22
CA LEU A 210 16.80 -8.50 2.93
C LEU A 210 18.08 -8.02 2.20
N ARG A 211 18.05 -7.90 0.88
CA ARG A 211 19.21 -7.47 0.07
C ARG A 211 19.62 -6.03 0.31
N GLY A 212 18.69 -5.14 0.65
CA GLY A 212 18.96 -3.74 0.98
C GLY A 212 19.98 -3.51 2.12
N GLY A 213 20.78 -4.43 2.49
CA GLY A 213 21.77 -4.38 3.53
C GLY A 213 22.82 -5.50 3.43
N GLY A 214 23.30 -5.87 2.25
CA GLY A 214 24.48 -6.74 2.08
C GLY A 214 25.79 -6.04 2.49
N TRP A 215 26.93 -6.62 2.14
CA TRP A 215 28.26 -6.00 2.31
C TRP A 215 28.35 -4.58 1.73
N LEU A 216 27.52 -4.25 0.75
CA LEU A 216 27.27 -2.91 0.24
C LEU A 216 26.57 -1.96 1.24
N TRP A 217 26.22 -2.43 2.44
CA TRP A 217 25.59 -1.64 3.49
C TRP A 217 26.36 -0.37 3.88
N LEU A 218 27.67 -0.37 3.81
CA LEU A 218 28.49 0.81 4.04
C LEU A 218 28.24 1.91 2.99
N PHE A 219 27.85 1.54 1.77
CA PHE A 219 27.54 2.46 0.68
C PHE A 219 26.06 2.91 0.70
N THR A 220 25.14 2.05 1.13
CA THR A 220 23.70 2.39 1.29
C THR A 220 23.41 3.28 2.50
N ARG A 221 24.39 3.52 3.37
CA ARG A 221 24.23 4.41 4.53
C ARG A 221 23.90 5.86 4.13
N ARG A 222 24.37 6.32 2.97
CA ARG A 222 24.02 7.66 2.42
C ARG A 222 22.57 7.70 1.92
N GLU A 223 22.14 6.69 1.19
CA GLU A 223 20.75 6.59 0.71
C GLU A 223 19.76 6.49 1.88
N LEU A 224 20.06 5.64 2.86
CA LEU A 224 19.23 5.53 4.08
C LEU A 224 19.17 6.83 4.90
N SER A 225 20.22 7.66 4.88
CA SER A 225 20.20 8.95 5.56
C SER A 225 19.38 9.98 4.80
N ALA A 226 19.41 9.97 3.47
CA ALA A 226 18.59 10.81 2.60
C ALA A 226 17.11 10.43 2.73
N ASP A 227 16.79 9.13 2.67
CA ASP A 227 15.42 8.62 2.88
C ASP A 227 14.88 9.02 4.25
N LYS A 228 15.70 8.92 5.30
CA LYS A 228 15.31 9.30 6.64
C LYS A 228 15.04 10.80 6.77
N ALA A 229 15.86 11.65 6.15
CA ALA A 229 15.66 13.10 6.12
C ALA A 229 14.35 13.44 5.36
N TYR A 230 14.11 12.75 4.23
CA TYR A 230 12.87 12.89 3.48
C TYR A 230 11.65 12.48 4.32
N PHE A 231 11.66 11.30 4.97
CA PHE A 231 10.55 10.88 5.85
C PHE A 231 10.29 11.87 7.00
N GLN A 232 11.32 12.55 7.47
CA GLN A 232 11.17 13.59 8.48
C GLN A 232 10.52 14.85 7.93
N SER A 233 10.82 15.23 6.68
CA SER A 233 10.20 16.40 6.05
C SER A 233 8.72 16.25 5.74
N VAL A 234 8.27 15.00 5.46
CA VAL A 234 6.86 14.69 5.16
C VAL A 234 6.10 14.10 6.34
N ALA A 235 6.73 14.04 7.51
CA ALA A 235 6.16 13.40 8.70
C ALA A 235 4.83 14.00 9.16
N ALA A 236 4.58 15.28 8.87
CA ALA A 236 3.32 15.96 9.19
C ALA A 236 2.12 15.37 8.43
N ASN A 237 2.37 14.81 7.24
CA ASN A 237 1.33 14.21 6.39
C ASN A 237 1.15 12.70 6.66
N ILE A 238 1.74 12.19 7.75
CA ILE A 238 1.65 10.76 8.08
C ILE A 238 1.01 10.59 9.44
N VAL A 239 -0.07 9.83 9.47
CA VAL A 239 -0.73 9.33 10.68
C VAL A 239 -0.42 7.85 10.83
N TRP A 240 0.13 7.46 11.98
CA TRP A 240 0.45 6.08 12.29
C TRP A 240 -0.56 5.53 13.29
N LEU A 241 -1.25 4.48 12.90
CA LEU A 241 -2.16 3.70 13.74
C LEU A 241 -1.45 2.40 14.12
N CYS A 242 -1.14 2.24 15.40
CA CYS A 242 -0.32 1.13 15.88
C CYS A 242 -1.08 0.30 16.90
N THR A 243 -1.35 -0.97 16.57
CA THR A 243 -2.02 -1.90 17.51
C THR A 243 -1.04 -2.48 18.52
N ALA A 244 0.26 -2.52 18.23
CA ALA A 244 1.28 -3.03 19.11
C ALA A 244 2.49 -2.09 19.22
N GLY A 245 3.13 -2.04 20.40
CA GLY A 245 4.29 -1.18 20.68
C GLY A 245 5.49 -1.40 19.77
N ARG A 246 5.60 -2.59 19.14
CA ARG A 246 6.64 -2.85 18.13
C ARG A 246 6.46 -1.98 16.87
N PHE A 247 5.23 -1.68 16.45
CA PHE A 247 4.95 -0.82 15.31
C PHE A 247 5.16 0.65 15.67
N GLU A 248 4.73 1.06 16.85
CA GLU A 248 5.01 2.39 17.40
C GLU A 248 6.52 2.68 17.44
N SER A 249 7.33 1.72 17.91
CA SER A 249 8.80 1.87 17.93
C SER A 249 9.38 2.02 16.53
N LYS A 250 8.81 1.37 15.50
CA LYS A 250 9.22 1.54 14.10
C LYS A 250 8.85 2.93 13.57
N ALA A 251 7.63 3.39 13.83
CA ALA A 251 7.15 4.71 13.45
C ALA A 251 8.04 5.82 14.04
N ARG A 252 8.30 5.77 15.36
CA ARG A 252 9.19 6.73 16.05
C ARG A 252 10.62 6.76 15.50
N ARG A 253 11.13 5.62 15.01
CA ARG A 253 12.46 5.57 14.36
C ARG A 253 12.50 6.29 13.02
N LEU A 254 11.40 6.29 12.28
CA LEU A 254 11.31 6.95 10.97
C LEU A 254 11.10 8.45 11.09
N THR A 255 10.19 8.88 11.95
CA THR A 255 9.65 10.24 11.93
C THR A 255 10.06 11.15 13.08
N ARG A 256 10.82 10.67 14.09
CA ARG A 256 11.39 11.47 15.19
C ARG A 256 10.38 12.39 15.91
N LYS A 257 9.19 11.96 16.26
CA LYS A 257 8.16 12.75 16.97
C LYS A 257 7.40 13.80 16.13
N GLN A 258 7.66 13.95 14.86
CA GLN A 258 6.95 14.94 14.03
C GLN A 258 5.64 14.42 13.42
N SER A 259 5.40 13.11 13.43
CA SER A 259 4.14 12.52 12.95
C SER A 259 3.18 12.22 14.08
N ARG A 260 1.89 12.18 13.76
CA ARG A 260 0.85 11.70 14.67
C ARG A 260 0.97 10.18 14.82
N ILE A 261 1.27 9.70 16.01
CA ILE A 261 1.38 8.27 16.31
C ILE A 261 0.33 7.93 17.35
N ASN A 262 -0.71 7.23 16.93
CA ASN A 262 -1.81 6.79 17.77
C ASN A 262 -1.64 5.31 18.09
N ARG A 263 -1.60 4.97 19.38
CA ARG A 263 -1.70 3.59 19.83
C ARG A 263 -3.17 3.29 20.06
N VAL A 264 -3.69 2.33 19.30
CA VAL A 264 -5.11 2.01 19.27
C VAL A 264 -5.31 0.53 19.57
N ALA A 265 -6.33 0.18 20.33
CA ALA A 265 -6.73 -1.21 20.49
C ALA A 265 -7.23 -1.75 19.14
N THR A 266 -6.95 -3.00 18.83
CA THR A 266 -7.33 -3.61 17.53
C THR A 266 -8.84 -3.48 17.27
N GLU A 267 -9.65 -3.54 18.32
CA GLU A 267 -11.11 -3.43 18.21
C GLU A 267 -11.59 -2.01 17.86
N GLN A 268 -10.82 -0.98 18.21
CA GLN A 268 -11.13 0.44 17.98
C GLN A 268 -10.44 1.01 16.75
N LEU A 269 -9.61 0.23 16.08
CA LEU A 269 -8.78 0.70 14.98
C LEU A 269 -9.58 1.34 13.84
N LEU A 270 -10.70 0.71 13.47
CA LEU A 270 -11.52 1.13 12.35
C LEU A 270 -12.33 2.40 12.68
N ASP A 271 -12.80 2.52 13.92
CA ASP A 271 -13.53 3.70 14.39
C ASP A 271 -12.59 4.91 14.49
N GLU A 272 -11.37 4.71 14.99
CA GLU A 272 -10.34 5.74 15.02
C GLU A 272 -9.93 6.18 13.62
N LEU A 273 -9.73 5.23 12.70
CA LEU A 273 -9.43 5.51 11.30
C LEU A 273 -10.54 6.35 10.65
N TYR A 274 -11.80 5.96 10.83
CA TYR A 274 -12.95 6.70 10.32
C TYR A 274 -13.00 8.13 10.90
N GLY A 275 -12.84 8.26 12.21
CA GLY A 275 -12.82 9.56 12.89
C GLY A 275 -11.71 10.48 12.37
N LEU A 276 -10.51 9.95 12.15
CA LEU A 276 -9.37 10.72 11.61
C LEU A 276 -9.61 11.17 10.17
N ILE A 277 -10.11 10.29 9.30
CA ILE A 277 -10.41 10.64 7.91
C ILE A 277 -11.48 11.74 7.84
N THR A 278 -12.52 11.64 8.64
CA THR A 278 -13.65 12.59 8.61
C THR A 278 -13.35 13.91 9.30
N SER A 279 -12.54 13.93 10.37
CA SER A 279 -12.16 15.15 11.10
C SER A 279 -11.27 16.09 10.28
N GLU A 280 -10.46 15.57 9.37
CA GLU A 280 -9.62 16.38 8.46
C GLU A 280 -10.42 16.94 7.26
N SER A 281 -11.71 16.69 7.22
CA SER A 281 -12.62 17.11 6.14
C SER A 281 -13.35 18.41 6.44
N ILE A 282 -13.22 18.93 7.66
CA ILE A 282 -13.78 20.19 8.14
C ILE A 282 -12.69 21.27 8.13
#